data_898aca7760970a729e2398838b488f24
#
_entry.id   898aca7760970a729e2398838b488f24
#
_cell.length_a   1.000
_cell.length_b   1.000
_cell.length_c   1.000
_cell.angle_alpha   90.00
_cell.angle_beta   90.00
_cell.angle_gamma   90.00
#
_symmetry.space_group_name_H-M   'P 1'
#
loop_
_entity.id
_entity.type
_entity.pdbx_description
1 polymer ?
#
loop_
_entity_poly.entity_id
_entity_poly.type
_entity_poly.pdbx_seq_one_letter_code
_entity_poly.pdbx_strand_id
1 'polypeptide(L)'
;MSDLHLGHERCEAPDIKQLAEKLTQGCDILVLVGDTAETRVCDWQERGKRLRQELRDACLDQGVKIIEIAGNHDPDTEPLLIRFWGGKVVAMHGHALYKEVAPWSWEYLNFKTKCHDLINTYEDCDTRLESRLELSRAMCQLTPPILRRKGIRNKYLRGLLHCFWPPQRPFNIIRCWLTCGKRANRFAEQFFPDAEILVLGHFHRSGHWKFGKRHIFNTGALFRHASPYYLDMKNASVISYKKFM
;
A
#
# COMPACT_ATOMS: atom_id res chain seq x y z
N MET A 1 2.11 -5.20 -8.40
CA MET A 1 0.75 -5.15 -7.80
C MET A 1 0.87 -4.82 -6.33
N SER A 2 -0.18 -4.29 -5.64
CA SER A 2 -0.17 -3.94 -4.21
C SER A 2 -1.48 -4.31 -3.53
N ASP A 3 -1.53 -4.12 -2.20
CA ASP A 3 -2.76 -4.11 -1.40
C ASP A 3 -3.61 -5.39 -1.58
N LEU A 4 -2.97 -6.56 -1.47
CA LEU A 4 -3.67 -7.84 -1.50
C LEU A 4 -4.46 -8.07 -0.21
N HIS A 5 -3.96 -7.55 0.93
CA HIS A 5 -4.56 -7.68 2.25
C HIS A 5 -4.99 -9.11 2.59
N LEU A 6 -4.12 -10.08 2.31
CA LEU A 6 -4.38 -11.48 2.62
C LEU A 6 -4.71 -11.65 4.10
N GLY A 7 -5.78 -12.38 4.37
CA GLY A 7 -6.31 -12.55 5.72
C GLY A 7 -7.44 -11.60 6.09
N HIS A 8 -7.55 -10.44 5.46
CA HIS A 8 -8.65 -9.49 5.70
C HIS A 8 -10.01 -10.06 5.23
N GLU A 9 -11.09 -9.79 5.97
CA GLU A 9 -12.44 -10.30 5.63
C GLU A 9 -12.99 -9.83 4.27
N ARG A 10 -12.46 -8.73 3.74
CA ARG A 10 -12.86 -8.16 2.44
C ARG A 10 -11.92 -8.50 1.29
N CYS A 11 -10.86 -9.25 1.58
CA CYS A 11 -9.95 -9.71 0.55
C CYS A 11 -10.70 -10.67 -0.38
N GLU A 12 -10.70 -10.40 -1.66
CA GLU A 12 -11.30 -11.25 -2.69
C GLU A 12 -10.28 -12.21 -3.32
N ALA A 13 -9.22 -12.55 -2.57
CA ALA A 13 -8.32 -13.58 -3.03
C ALA A 13 -9.12 -14.89 -3.25
N PRO A 14 -9.06 -15.44 -4.47
CA PRO A 14 -9.52 -16.81 -4.70
C PRO A 14 -8.64 -17.76 -3.88
N ASP A 15 -8.70 -19.04 -4.17
CA ASP A 15 -7.69 -19.97 -3.70
C ASP A 15 -6.27 -19.41 -3.95
N ILE A 16 -5.36 -19.55 -2.98
CA ILE A 16 -4.01 -18.96 -3.05
C ILE A 16 -3.20 -19.48 -4.24
N LYS A 17 -3.39 -20.73 -4.62
CA LYS A 17 -2.72 -21.31 -5.80
C LYS A 17 -3.21 -20.63 -7.08
N GLN A 18 -4.52 -20.45 -7.23
CA GLN A 18 -5.09 -19.73 -8.37
C GLN A 18 -4.64 -18.27 -8.40
N LEU A 19 -4.50 -17.63 -7.23
CA LEU A 19 -3.96 -16.28 -7.15
C LEU A 19 -2.51 -16.24 -7.61
N ALA A 20 -1.67 -17.16 -7.14
CA ALA A 20 -0.28 -17.30 -7.55
C ALA A 20 -0.17 -17.49 -9.07
N GLU A 21 -0.91 -18.44 -9.64
CA GLU A 21 -0.94 -18.70 -11.09
C GLU A 21 -1.24 -17.46 -11.91
N LYS A 22 -2.23 -16.66 -11.48
CA LYS A 22 -2.59 -15.42 -12.17
C LYS A 22 -1.53 -14.33 -12.01
N LEU A 23 -0.92 -14.22 -10.82
CA LEU A 23 0.09 -13.20 -10.53
C LEU A 23 1.44 -13.47 -11.22
N THR A 24 1.77 -14.74 -11.45
CA THR A 24 3.05 -15.16 -12.02
C THR A 24 3.00 -15.36 -13.53
N GLN A 25 1.83 -15.27 -14.14
CA GLN A 25 1.66 -15.51 -15.55
C GLN A 25 2.52 -14.57 -16.41
N GLY A 26 3.55 -15.13 -17.05
CA GLY A 26 4.40 -14.42 -18.00
C GLY A 26 5.40 -13.45 -17.36
N CYS A 27 5.73 -13.62 -16.07
CA CYS A 27 6.76 -12.82 -15.41
C CYS A 27 7.84 -13.71 -14.74
N ASP A 28 9.06 -13.18 -14.69
CA ASP A 28 10.19 -13.82 -14.00
C ASP A 28 10.28 -13.34 -12.55
N ILE A 29 9.81 -12.12 -12.28
CA ILE A 29 9.85 -11.48 -10.97
C ILE A 29 8.49 -10.83 -10.68
N LEU A 30 7.86 -11.25 -9.60
CA LEU A 30 6.66 -10.61 -9.05
C LEU A 30 7.04 -9.62 -7.96
N VAL A 31 6.63 -8.36 -8.10
CA VAL A 31 6.83 -7.33 -7.07
C VAL A 31 5.49 -7.00 -6.43
N LEU A 32 5.37 -7.26 -5.12
CA LEU A 32 4.22 -6.88 -4.30
C LEU A 32 4.56 -5.58 -3.54
N VAL A 33 3.84 -4.52 -3.87
CA VAL A 33 4.18 -3.15 -3.47
C VAL A 33 3.43 -2.77 -2.18
N GLY A 34 3.64 -3.57 -1.13
CA GLY A 34 3.10 -3.37 0.22
C GLY A 34 1.67 -3.84 0.43
N ASP A 35 1.31 -3.96 1.69
CA ASP A 35 0.01 -4.46 2.17
C ASP A 35 -0.35 -5.82 1.54
N THR A 36 0.65 -6.70 1.47
CA THR A 36 0.46 -8.06 0.99
C THR A 36 -0.42 -8.85 1.94
N ALA A 37 -0.23 -8.68 3.25
CA ALA A 37 -1.00 -9.36 4.28
C ALA A 37 -1.50 -8.41 5.36
N GLU A 38 -2.60 -8.78 6.01
CA GLU A 38 -3.11 -8.09 7.18
C GLU A 38 -2.43 -8.65 8.43
N THR A 39 -1.36 -7.98 8.90
CA THR A 39 -0.59 -8.44 10.06
C THR A 39 -0.79 -7.59 11.31
N ARG A 40 -1.51 -6.47 11.22
CA ARG A 40 -1.73 -5.56 12.33
C ARG A 40 -2.99 -5.84 13.15
N VAL A 41 -4.01 -6.45 12.54
CA VAL A 41 -5.27 -6.75 13.22
C VAL A 41 -5.20 -8.15 13.83
N CYS A 42 -5.30 -8.26 15.16
CA CYS A 42 -5.15 -9.53 15.89
C CYS A 42 -6.02 -10.66 15.33
N ASP A 43 -7.28 -10.37 14.98
CA ASP A 43 -8.23 -11.37 14.47
C ASP A 43 -7.79 -11.95 13.09
N TRP A 44 -6.91 -11.28 12.36
CA TRP A 44 -6.50 -11.65 11.01
C TRP A 44 -5.01 -11.92 10.84
N GLN A 45 -4.21 -11.55 11.84
CA GLN A 45 -2.75 -11.59 11.78
C GLN A 45 -2.21 -12.97 11.41
N GLU A 46 -2.60 -13.99 12.14
CA GLU A 46 -2.10 -15.36 11.92
C GLU A 46 -2.57 -15.91 10.57
N ARG A 47 -3.81 -15.62 10.20
CA ARG A 47 -4.32 -15.98 8.87
C ARG A 47 -3.57 -15.24 7.77
N GLY A 48 -3.32 -13.94 7.95
CA GLY A 48 -2.58 -13.12 6.99
C GLY A 48 -1.16 -13.64 6.77
N LYS A 49 -0.43 -13.91 7.85
CA LYS A 49 0.93 -14.48 7.79
C LYS A 49 0.95 -15.83 7.05
N ARG A 50 0.02 -16.73 7.38
CA ARG A 50 -0.08 -18.03 6.75
C ARG A 50 -0.36 -17.91 5.25
N LEU A 51 -1.39 -17.16 4.84
CA LEU A 51 -1.74 -16.98 3.43
C LEU A 51 -0.63 -16.30 2.63
N ARG A 52 0.11 -15.39 3.25
CA ARG A 52 1.29 -14.78 2.64
C ARG A 52 2.39 -15.81 2.39
N GLN A 53 2.65 -16.70 3.35
CA GLN A 53 3.63 -17.77 3.16
C GLN A 53 3.18 -18.73 2.06
N GLU A 54 1.93 -19.16 2.08
CA GLU A 54 1.35 -20.02 1.05
C GLU A 54 1.48 -19.38 -0.36
N LEU A 55 1.29 -18.06 -0.48
CA LEU A 55 1.48 -17.34 -1.75
C LEU A 55 2.94 -17.36 -2.19
N ARG A 56 3.88 -17.12 -1.27
CA ARG A 56 5.32 -17.20 -1.57
C ARG A 56 5.72 -18.56 -2.10
N ASP A 57 5.32 -19.61 -1.40
CA ASP A 57 5.64 -20.99 -1.77
C ASP A 57 5.05 -21.32 -3.14
N ALA A 58 3.79 -20.98 -3.38
CA ALA A 58 3.14 -21.21 -4.67
C ALA A 58 3.78 -20.43 -5.84
N CYS A 59 4.32 -19.22 -5.61
CA CYS A 59 5.06 -18.49 -6.63
C CYS A 59 6.43 -19.12 -6.90
N LEU A 60 7.13 -19.56 -5.85
CA LEU A 60 8.42 -20.25 -5.98
C LEU A 60 8.28 -21.59 -6.71
N ASP A 61 7.23 -22.34 -6.45
CA ASP A 61 6.91 -23.59 -7.17
C ASP A 61 6.74 -23.38 -8.67
N GLN A 62 6.35 -22.16 -9.09
CA GLN A 62 6.25 -21.78 -10.49
C GLN A 62 7.54 -21.17 -11.06
N GLY A 63 8.62 -21.16 -10.29
CA GLY A 63 9.91 -20.60 -10.68
C GLY A 63 9.97 -19.07 -10.71
N VAL A 64 8.97 -18.37 -10.14
CA VAL A 64 8.91 -16.91 -10.13
C VAL A 64 9.47 -16.37 -8.83
N LYS A 65 10.44 -15.46 -8.93
CA LYS A 65 10.98 -14.74 -7.78
C LYS A 65 9.97 -13.72 -7.28
N ILE A 66 9.65 -13.78 -5.99
CA ILE A 66 8.80 -12.78 -5.34
C ILE A 66 9.64 -11.75 -4.57
N ILE A 67 9.27 -10.49 -4.70
CA ILE A 67 9.82 -9.38 -3.93
C ILE A 67 8.65 -8.65 -3.27
N GLU A 68 8.69 -8.53 -1.96
CA GLU A 68 7.65 -7.83 -1.20
C GLU A 68 8.23 -6.56 -0.60
N ILE A 69 7.47 -5.47 -0.71
CA ILE A 69 7.79 -4.18 -0.12
C ILE A 69 6.89 -4.01 1.11
N ALA A 70 7.39 -3.37 2.16
CA ALA A 70 6.59 -3.08 3.35
C ALA A 70 5.44 -2.13 3.05
N GLY A 71 4.26 -2.44 3.59
CA GLY A 71 3.11 -1.56 3.65
C GLY A 71 2.81 -1.09 5.07
N ASN A 72 1.70 -0.37 5.24
CA ASN A 72 1.29 0.05 6.57
C ASN A 72 0.49 -1.02 7.33
N HIS A 73 0.01 -2.05 6.65
CA HIS A 73 -0.64 -3.22 7.25
C HIS A 73 0.32 -4.39 7.48
N ASP A 74 1.49 -4.37 6.86
CA ASP A 74 2.57 -5.35 7.06
C ASP A 74 3.93 -4.65 7.25
N PRO A 75 4.06 -3.73 8.25
CA PRO A 75 5.20 -2.83 8.41
C PRO A 75 6.52 -3.55 8.79
N ASP A 76 6.43 -4.80 9.23
CA ASP A 76 7.59 -5.64 9.55
C ASP A 76 8.24 -6.29 8.33
N THR A 77 7.69 -6.03 7.12
CA THR A 77 8.28 -6.45 5.86
C THR A 77 9.46 -5.56 5.47
N GLU A 78 10.42 -6.12 4.75
CA GLU A 78 11.55 -5.40 4.17
C GLU A 78 11.67 -5.73 2.67
N PRO A 79 12.12 -4.77 1.87
CA PRO A 79 12.46 -3.37 2.15
C PRO A 79 11.22 -2.44 2.14
N LEU A 80 11.42 -1.15 2.49
CA LEU A 80 10.38 -0.10 2.40
C LEU A 80 10.19 0.44 0.97
N LEU A 81 11.21 0.32 0.14
CA LEU A 81 11.19 0.66 -1.28
C LEU A 81 12.23 -0.13 -2.06
N ILE A 82 12.06 -0.22 -3.36
CA ILE A 82 13.03 -0.81 -4.28
C ILE A 82 13.25 0.11 -5.48
N ARG A 83 14.48 0.16 -5.94
CA ARG A 83 14.89 0.86 -7.16
C ARG A 83 15.33 -0.17 -8.21
N PHE A 84 14.82 -0.02 -9.42
CA PHE A 84 15.18 -0.85 -10.54
C PHE A 84 15.82 0.00 -11.65
N TRP A 85 16.60 -0.64 -12.51
CA TRP A 85 17.24 -0.02 -13.68
C TRP A 85 17.96 1.29 -13.36
N GLY A 86 18.86 1.25 -12.38
CA GLY A 86 19.64 2.43 -11.99
C GLY A 86 18.81 3.55 -11.36
N GLY A 87 17.64 3.24 -10.78
CA GLY A 87 16.77 4.22 -10.13
C GLY A 87 15.74 4.87 -11.06
N LYS A 88 15.69 4.51 -12.34
CA LYS A 88 14.64 4.99 -13.25
C LYS A 88 13.24 4.56 -12.85
N VAL A 89 13.13 3.43 -12.19
CA VAL A 89 11.88 2.91 -11.64
C VAL A 89 12.01 2.76 -10.14
N VAL A 90 11.08 3.35 -9.42
CA VAL A 90 10.96 3.23 -7.95
C VAL A 90 9.62 2.62 -7.61
N ALA A 91 9.64 1.57 -6.80
CA ALA A 91 8.44 0.98 -6.22
C ALA A 91 8.46 1.16 -4.71
N MET A 92 7.38 1.68 -4.15
CA MET A 92 7.15 1.86 -2.71
C MET A 92 5.65 1.82 -2.43
N HIS A 93 5.25 1.42 -1.22
CA HIS A 93 3.81 1.29 -0.95
C HIS A 93 3.04 2.62 -1.05
N GLY A 94 3.67 3.74 -0.67
CA GLY A 94 3.05 5.06 -0.80
C GLY A 94 2.57 5.66 0.53
N HIS A 95 2.56 4.92 1.62
CA HIS A 95 2.19 5.42 2.93
C HIS A 95 3.15 6.53 3.44
N ALA A 96 4.43 6.51 3.05
CA ALA A 96 5.39 7.56 3.37
C ALA A 96 5.13 8.90 2.64
N LEU A 97 4.22 8.95 1.67
CA LEU A 97 3.81 10.23 1.03
C LEU A 97 3.15 11.19 2.02
N TYR A 98 2.59 10.66 3.11
CA TYR A 98 2.02 11.43 4.21
C TYR A 98 2.83 11.17 5.48
N LYS A 99 3.14 12.22 6.26
CA LYS A 99 3.81 12.07 7.56
C LYS A 99 2.94 11.25 8.52
N GLU A 100 1.65 11.43 8.41
CA GLU A 100 0.62 10.76 9.20
C GLU A 100 0.30 9.35 8.69
N VAL A 101 1.00 8.87 7.65
CA VAL A 101 0.74 7.60 6.95
C VAL A 101 -0.63 7.58 6.28
N ALA A 102 -1.70 7.61 7.05
CA ALA A 102 -3.08 7.60 6.55
C ALA A 102 -3.93 8.64 7.31
N PRO A 103 -3.88 9.95 6.94
CA PRO A 103 -4.56 11.02 7.69
C PRO A 103 -6.09 10.93 7.66
N TRP A 104 -6.66 10.00 6.91
CA TRP A 104 -8.08 9.65 6.87
C TRP A 104 -8.41 8.42 7.74
N SER A 105 -7.42 7.77 8.32
CA SER A 105 -7.64 6.55 9.10
C SER A 105 -8.21 6.85 10.49
N TRP A 106 -8.90 5.86 11.05
CA TRP A 106 -9.38 5.93 12.42
C TRP A 106 -8.23 6.00 13.42
N GLU A 107 -7.14 5.30 13.12
CA GLU A 107 -5.93 5.26 13.93
C GLU A 107 -5.38 6.68 14.10
N TYR A 108 -5.11 7.36 12.99
CA TYR A 108 -4.61 8.72 13.03
C TYR A 108 -5.58 9.66 13.75
N LEU A 109 -6.87 9.61 13.42
CA LEU A 109 -7.85 10.53 13.98
C LEU A 109 -8.02 10.37 15.49
N ASN A 110 -7.85 9.15 16.03
CA ASN A 110 -7.93 8.87 17.48
C ASN A 110 -6.61 9.15 18.22
N PHE A 111 -5.46 9.07 17.55
CA PHE A 111 -4.14 9.25 18.16
C PHE A 111 -3.40 10.49 17.65
N LYS A 112 -4.14 11.47 17.16
CA LYS A 112 -3.60 12.65 16.47
C LYS A 112 -2.48 13.34 17.23
N THR A 113 -2.64 13.58 18.54
CA THR A 113 -1.61 14.22 19.39
C THR A 113 -0.32 13.40 19.39
N LYS A 114 -0.40 12.09 19.69
CA LYS A 114 0.78 11.21 19.68
C LYS A 114 1.44 11.13 18.31
N CYS A 115 0.65 11.15 17.24
CA CYS A 115 1.18 11.19 15.86
C CYS A 115 1.95 12.48 15.59
N HIS A 116 1.44 13.63 16.05
CA HIS A 116 2.13 14.92 15.92
C HIS A 116 3.42 14.96 16.75
N ASP A 117 3.39 14.43 17.98
CA ASP A 117 4.57 14.36 18.83
C ASP A 117 5.67 13.51 18.14
N LEU A 118 5.29 12.35 17.57
CA LEU A 118 6.22 11.53 16.82
C LEU A 118 6.76 12.23 15.57
N ILE A 119 5.92 12.92 14.80
CA ILE A 119 6.36 13.69 13.63
C ILE A 119 7.43 14.72 14.03
N ASN A 120 7.26 15.38 15.17
CA ASN A 120 8.19 16.40 15.65
C ASN A 120 9.55 15.82 16.07
N THR A 121 9.65 14.51 16.35
CA THR A 121 10.94 13.86 16.65
C THR A 121 11.77 13.57 15.37
N TYR A 122 11.16 13.64 14.19
CA TYR A 122 11.83 13.43 12.90
C TYR A 122 11.96 14.75 12.13
N GLU A 123 12.76 15.69 12.67
CA GLU A 123 12.89 17.07 12.15
C GLU A 123 13.33 17.13 10.68
N ASP A 124 14.16 16.17 10.25
CA ASP A 124 14.71 16.09 8.89
C ASP A 124 13.89 15.20 7.92
N CYS A 125 12.72 14.72 8.33
CA CYS A 125 11.88 13.85 7.48
C CYS A 125 11.35 14.51 6.20
N ASP A 126 11.43 15.83 6.09
CA ASP A 126 11.10 16.54 4.86
C ASP A 126 12.30 16.64 3.90
N THR A 127 13.51 16.40 4.34
CA THR A 127 14.74 16.56 3.54
C THR A 127 15.52 15.27 3.34
N ARG A 128 15.38 14.31 4.25
CA ARG A 128 16.05 13.00 4.19
C ARG A 128 15.06 11.88 4.01
N LEU A 129 15.30 11.08 2.96
CA LEU A 129 14.44 9.94 2.61
C LEU A 129 14.41 8.88 3.72
N GLU A 130 15.57 8.55 4.28
CA GLU A 130 15.71 7.55 5.34
C GLU A 130 14.85 7.93 6.54
N SER A 131 14.99 9.16 7.03
CA SER A 131 14.18 9.69 8.14
C SER A 131 12.68 9.67 7.82
N ARG A 132 12.30 9.98 6.58
CA ARG A 132 10.91 9.89 6.15
C ARG A 132 10.36 8.47 6.16
N LEU A 133 11.14 7.50 5.73
CA LEU A 133 10.76 6.09 5.72
C LEU A 133 10.71 5.53 7.15
N GLU A 134 11.66 5.88 8.00
CA GLU A 134 11.67 5.51 9.42
C GLU A 134 10.47 6.10 10.15
N LEU A 135 10.15 7.38 9.96
CA LEU A 135 8.93 7.99 10.48
C LEU A 135 7.68 7.21 10.06
N SER A 136 7.59 6.84 8.78
CA SER A 136 6.42 6.11 8.29
C SER A 136 6.26 4.74 8.95
N ARG A 137 7.36 4.03 9.20
CA ARG A 137 7.38 2.76 9.95
C ARG A 137 7.00 2.96 11.42
N ALA A 138 7.63 3.92 12.09
CA ALA A 138 7.35 4.25 13.49
C ALA A 138 5.89 4.67 13.68
N MET A 139 5.33 5.42 12.73
CA MET A 139 3.91 5.81 12.74
C MET A 139 2.98 4.59 12.65
N CYS A 140 3.31 3.60 11.81
CA CYS A 140 2.55 2.36 11.72
C CYS A 140 2.57 1.56 13.05
N GLN A 141 3.68 1.59 13.77
CA GLN A 141 3.84 0.90 15.06
C GLN A 141 3.17 1.66 16.21
N LEU A 142 3.17 3.01 16.14
CA LEU A 142 2.57 3.86 17.19
C LEU A 142 1.06 3.65 17.30
N THR A 143 0.38 3.46 16.19
CA THR A 143 -1.07 3.33 16.18
C THR A 143 -1.47 1.87 16.37
N PRO A 144 -2.10 1.52 17.50
CA PRO A 144 -2.54 0.15 17.70
C PRO A 144 -3.54 -0.27 16.62
N PRO A 145 -3.56 -1.56 16.24
CA PRO A 145 -4.54 -2.05 15.31
C PRO A 145 -5.95 -1.82 15.85
N ILE A 146 -6.84 -1.31 15.01
CA ILE A 146 -8.23 -1.11 15.42
C ILE A 146 -8.84 -2.46 15.72
N LEU A 147 -9.17 -2.69 16.99
CA LEU A 147 -10.05 -3.78 17.38
C LEU A 147 -11.42 -3.52 16.75
N ARG A 148 -11.90 -4.48 16.00
CA ARG A 148 -13.24 -4.47 15.40
C ARG A 148 -14.24 -4.00 16.45
N ARG A 149 -15.01 -2.95 16.20
CA ARG A 149 -16.06 -2.49 17.13
C ARG A 149 -17.08 -3.61 17.33
N LYS A 150 -16.86 -4.41 18.39
CA LYS A 150 -17.78 -5.44 18.86
C LYS A 150 -18.98 -4.70 19.44
N GLY A 151 -20.08 -4.57 18.75
CA GLY A 151 -21.28 -3.92 19.30
C GLY A 151 -22.35 -3.58 18.28
N ILE A 152 -21.98 -3.35 17.04
CA ILE A 152 -22.99 -3.04 16.00
C ILE A 152 -23.29 -4.32 15.21
N ARG A 153 -24.40 -4.99 15.57
CA ARG A 153 -24.86 -6.24 14.90
C ARG A 153 -25.25 -6.01 13.45
N ASN A 154 -25.78 -4.83 13.12
CA ASN A 154 -26.18 -4.50 11.76
C ASN A 154 -24.96 -4.13 10.91
N LYS A 155 -24.61 -4.98 9.95
CA LYS A 155 -23.46 -4.82 9.05
C LYS A 155 -23.54 -3.54 8.17
N TYR A 156 -24.74 -3.13 7.79
CA TYR A 156 -24.95 -1.93 6.96
C TYR A 156 -24.75 -0.66 7.76
N LEU A 157 -25.32 -0.59 8.97
CA LEU A 157 -25.13 0.54 9.88
C LEU A 157 -23.66 0.67 10.28
N ARG A 158 -22.99 -0.46 10.56
CA ARG A 158 -21.54 -0.48 10.83
C ARG A 158 -20.74 0.04 9.63
N GLY A 159 -21.09 -0.37 8.40
CA GLY A 159 -20.46 0.11 7.18
C GLY A 159 -20.65 1.61 6.97
N LEU A 160 -21.87 2.10 7.14
CA LEU A 160 -22.19 3.53 7.06
C LEU A 160 -21.40 4.34 8.10
N LEU A 161 -21.45 3.95 9.36
CA LEU A 161 -20.67 4.62 10.41
C LEU A 161 -19.17 4.57 10.14
N HIS A 162 -18.67 3.47 9.62
CA HIS A 162 -17.25 3.37 9.27
C HIS A 162 -16.86 4.29 8.11
N CYS A 163 -17.74 4.52 7.15
CA CYS A 163 -17.46 5.38 6.01
C CYS A 163 -17.62 6.88 6.32
N PHE A 164 -18.63 7.23 7.12
CA PHE A 164 -19.04 8.64 7.29
C PHE A 164 -18.69 9.23 8.66
N TRP A 165 -18.21 8.44 9.61
CA TRP A 165 -17.80 8.92 10.93
C TRP A 165 -16.29 8.72 11.16
N PRO A 166 -15.57 9.74 11.67
CA PRO A 166 -16.02 11.13 11.86
C PRO A 166 -16.26 11.83 10.51
N PRO A 167 -17.07 12.90 10.46
CA PRO A 167 -17.49 13.53 9.19
C PRO A 167 -16.35 14.06 8.34
N GLN A 168 -15.17 14.34 8.91
CA GLN A 168 -13.97 14.73 8.16
C GLN A 168 -13.38 13.59 7.31
N ARG A 169 -13.65 12.33 7.67
CA ARG A 169 -13.04 11.17 7.04
C ARG A 169 -13.35 11.04 5.54
N PRO A 170 -14.61 11.07 5.09
CA PRO A 170 -14.89 11.00 3.65
C PRO A 170 -14.27 12.17 2.88
N PHE A 171 -14.24 13.36 3.47
CA PHE A 171 -13.58 14.53 2.90
C PHE A 171 -12.07 14.29 2.70
N ASN A 172 -11.40 13.76 3.72
CA ASN A 172 -9.98 13.44 3.66
C ASN A 172 -9.70 12.35 2.62
N ILE A 173 -10.54 11.34 2.50
CA ILE A 173 -10.42 10.28 1.48
C ILE A 173 -10.53 10.87 0.07
N ILE A 174 -11.56 11.67 -0.19
CA ILE A 174 -11.76 12.31 -1.50
C ILE A 174 -10.59 13.24 -1.83
N ARG A 175 -10.19 14.09 -0.88
CA ARG A 175 -9.03 14.97 -1.04
C ARG A 175 -7.76 14.18 -1.35
N CYS A 176 -7.55 13.08 -0.65
CA CYS A 176 -6.42 12.18 -0.93
C CYS A 176 -6.47 11.68 -2.36
N TRP A 177 -7.58 11.12 -2.81
CA TRP A 177 -7.73 10.59 -4.16
C TRP A 177 -7.52 11.65 -5.26
N LEU A 178 -7.95 12.88 -5.01
CA LEU A 178 -7.78 13.98 -5.97
C LEU A 178 -6.33 14.50 -6.01
N THR A 179 -5.57 14.34 -4.93
CA THR A 179 -4.23 14.94 -4.79
C THR A 179 -3.08 13.95 -4.80
N CYS A 180 -3.35 12.63 -4.68
CA CYS A 180 -2.31 11.61 -4.53
C CYS A 180 -1.27 11.64 -5.66
N GLY A 181 -1.69 11.76 -6.92
CA GLY A 181 -0.77 11.87 -8.05
C GLY A 181 0.17 13.09 -7.97
N LYS A 182 -0.38 14.27 -7.66
CA LYS A 182 0.43 15.50 -7.49
C LYS A 182 1.38 15.38 -6.30
N ARG A 183 0.92 14.79 -5.19
CA ARG A 183 1.74 14.57 -3.99
C ARG A 183 2.87 13.57 -4.27
N ALA A 184 2.56 12.47 -4.95
CA ALA A 184 3.54 11.49 -5.35
C ALA A 184 4.60 12.08 -6.28
N ASN A 185 4.20 12.95 -7.22
CA ASN A 185 5.15 13.64 -8.08
C ASN A 185 6.09 14.56 -7.29
N ARG A 186 5.58 15.37 -6.37
CA ARG A 186 6.41 16.23 -5.50
C ARG A 186 7.38 15.41 -4.64
N PHE A 187 6.91 14.29 -4.11
CA PHE A 187 7.75 13.38 -3.34
C PHE A 187 8.88 12.80 -4.22
N ALA A 188 8.55 12.40 -5.45
CA ALA A 188 9.55 11.90 -6.40
C ALA A 188 10.51 13.00 -6.89
N GLU A 189 10.05 14.24 -7.08
CA GLU A 189 10.93 15.37 -7.40
C GLU A 189 11.98 15.59 -6.32
N GLN A 190 11.59 15.41 -5.08
CA GLN A 190 12.46 15.64 -3.92
C GLN A 190 13.43 14.48 -3.66
N PHE A 191 12.95 13.25 -3.67
CA PHE A 191 13.72 12.08 -3.20
C PHE A 191 14.19 11.15 -4.32
N PHE A 192 13.62 11.28 -5.51
CA PHE A 192 13.89 10.44 -6.68
C PHE A 192 13.89 11.28 -7.96
N PRO A 193 14.74 12.31 -8.08
CA PRO A 193 14.69 13.25 -9.20
C PRO A 193 14.83 12.55 -10.56
N ASP A 194 15.64 11.49 -10.63
CA ASP A 194 15.91 10.74 -11.86
C ASP A 194 14.88 9.63 -12.16
N ALA A 195 13.92 9.41 -11.26
CA ALA A 195 12.90 8.39 -11.50
C ALA A 195 11.91 8.82 -12.58
N GLU A 196 11.81 8.01 -13.60
CA GLU A 196 10.85 8.17 -14.69
C GLU A 196 9.52 7.47 -14.38
N ILE A 197 9.55 6.41 -13.55
CA ILE A 197 8.37 5.64 -13.16
C ILE A 197 8.35 5.48 -11.64
N LEU A 198 7.21 5.82 -11.03
CA LEU A 198 6.91 5.55 -9.63
C LEU A 198 5.71 4.62 -9.54
N VAL A 199 5.88 3.49 -8.84
CA VAL A 199 4.81 2.50 -8.61
C VAL A 199 4.39 2.52 -7.16
N LEU A 200 3.10 2.67 -6.93
CA LEU A 200 2.48 2.86 -5.62
C LEU A 200 1.32 1.90 -5.38
N GLY A 201 0.96 1.72 -4.12
CA GLY A 201 -0.28 1.18 -3.58
C GLY A 201 -0.97 2.16 -2.63
N HIS A 202 -1.49 1.66 -1.49
CA HIS A 202 -1.98 2.41 -0.33
C HIS A 202 -3.33 3.12 -0.49
N PHE A 203 -3.63 3.68 -1.65
CA PHE A 203 -4.84 4.48 -1.84
C PHE A 203 -6.07 3.66 -2.21
N HIS A 204 -5.93 2.36 -2.40
CA HIS A 204 -6.96 1.40 -2.80
C HIS A 204 -7.74 1.82 -4.08
N ARG A 205 -7.20 2.77 -4.81
CA ARG A 205 -7.76 3.28 -6.06
C ARG A 205 -6.69 3.24 -7.13
N SER A 206 -6.87 2.43 -8.15
CA SER A 206 -5.98 2.40 -9.31
C SER A 206 -5.94 3.76 -10.02
N GLY A 207 -4.79 4.10 -10.56
CA GLY A 207 -4.62 5.36 -11.28
C GLY A 207 -3.26 5.46 -11.96
N HIS A 208 -3.25 6.25 -13.02
CA HIS A 208 -2.04 6.60 -13.76
C HIS A 208 -2.01 8.12 -13.97
N TRP A 209 -0.93 8.75 -13.57
CA TRP A 209 -0.70 10.18 -13.74
C TRP A 209 0.62 10.40 -14.47
N LYS A 210 0.65 11.44 -15.32
CA LYS A 210 1.85 11.83 -16.07
C LYS A 210 2.23 13.27 -15.71
N PHE A 211 3.50 13.48 -15.36
CA PHE A 211 4.10 14.78 -15.06
C PHE A 211 5.42 14.91 -15.85
N GLY A 212 5.36 15.63 -16.98
CA GLY A 212 6.48 15.68 -17.90
C GLY A 212 6.86 14.28 -18.39
N LYS A 213 8.07 13.83 -18.09
CA LYS A 213 8.55 12.47 -18.41
C LYS A 213 8.18 11.43 -17.37
N ARG A 214 7.76 11.84 -16.15
CA ARG A 214 7.47 10.93 -15.05
C ARG A 214 6.08 10.36 -15.14
N HIS A 215 5.99 9.06 -15.00
CA HIS A 215 4.75 8.30 -14.90
C HIS A 215 4.60 7.77 -13.47
N ILE A 216 3.42 7.96 -12.90
CA ILE A 216 3.08 7.48 -11.55
C ILE A 216 1.91 6.52 -11.68
N PHE A 217 2.07 5.29 -11.19
CA PHE A 217 1.05 4.26 -11.21
C PHE A 217 0.66 3.89 -9.79
N ASN A 218 -0.64 3.82 -9.52
CA ASN A 218 -1.17 3.20 -8.31
C ASN A 218 -1.95 1.96 -8.71
N THR A 219 -1.60 0.82 -8.14
CA THR A 219 -2.13 -0.48 -8.57
C THR A 219 -3.46 -0.86 -7.92
N GLY A 220 -4.04 0.00 -7.08
CA GLY A 220 -5.33 -0.27 -6.44
C GLY A 220 -5.25 -1.33 -5.35
N ALA A 221 -6.33 -2.06 -5.10
CA ALA A 221 -6.38 -3.08 -4.05
C ALA A 221 -7.25 -4.28 -4.43
N LEU A 222 -6.95 -5.45 -3.86
CA LEU A 222 -7.71 -6.69 -4.06
C LEU A 222 -8.89 -6.78 -3.07
N PHE A 223 -9.73 -5.75 -3.07
CA PHE A 223 -10.93 -5.68 -2.26
C PHE A 223 -12.19 -5.70 -3.10
N ARG A 224 -13.26 -6.21 -2.53
CA ARG A 224 -14.60 -6.08 -3.09
C ARG A 224 -14.91 -4.62 -3.38
N HIS A 225 -15.30 -4.32 -4.59
CA HIS A 225 -15.56 -2.97 -5.09
C HIS A 225 -14.31 -2.07 -5.31
N ALA A 226 -13.11 -2.61 -5.17
CA ALA A 226 -11.90 -1.98 -5.69
C ALA A 226 -11.57 -2.52 -7.08
N SER A 227 -10.65 -1.87 -7.76
CA SER A 227 -10.15 -2.35 -9.05
C SER A 227 -8.65 -2.56 -8.93
N PRO A 228 -8.21 -3.80 -8.65
CA PRO A 228 -6.80 -4.11 -8.64
C PRO A 228 -6.24 -4.07 -10.06
N TYR A 229 -5.04 -3.53 -10.21
CA TYR A 229 -4.30 -3.46 -11.46
C TYR A 229 -2.92 -4.07 -11.28
N TYR A 230 -2.37 -4.62 -12.33
CA TYR A 230 -0.96 -4.98 -12.40
C TYR A 230 -0.25 -4.09 -13.42
N LEU A 231 1.02 -3.86 -13.16
CA LEU A 231 1.94 -3.17 -14.05
C LEU A 231 2.98 -4.19 -14.52
N ASP A 232 3.00 -4.45 -15.81
CA ASP A 232 3.99 -5.29 -16.45
C ASP A 232 5.08 -4.42 -17.07
N MET A 233 6.35 -4.77 -16.79
CA MET A 233 7.50 -3.95 -17.16
C MET A 233 8.65 -4.78 -17.72
N LYS A 234 9.33 -4.24 -18.72
CA LYS A 234 10.54 -4.82 -19.28
C LYS A 234 11.51 -3.68 -19.66
N ASN A 235 12.79 -3.83 -19.26
CA ASN A 235 13.83 -2.86 -19.60
C ASN A 235 13.47 -1.39 -19.27
N ALA A 236 12.96 -1.15 -18.05
CA ALA A 236 12.45 0.15 -17.59
C ALA A 236 11.27 0.73 -18.39
N SER A 237 10.63 -0.07 -19.23
CA SER A 237 9.47 0.34 -20.02
C SER A 237 8.20 -0.38 -19.56
N VAL A 238 7.09 0.35 -19.52
CA VAL A 238 5.78 -0.23 -19.22
C VAL A 238 5.28 -0.96 -20.46
N ILE A 239 5.05 -2.26 -20.33
CA ILE A 239 4.44 -3.10 -21.38
C ILE A 239 2.91 -3.01 -21.26
N SER A 240 2.40 -3.14 -20.04
CA SER A 240 0.96 -3.03 -19.81
C SER A 240 0.63 -2.52 -18.41
N TYR A 241 -0.47 -1.80 -18.29
CA TYR A 241 -1.13 -1.46 -17.03
C TYR A 241 -2.60 -1.84 -17.17
N LYS A 242 -2.98 -2.98 -16.61
CA LYS A 242 -4.27 -3.60 -16.85
C LYS A 242 -4.95 -4.00 -15.55
N LYS A 243 -6.28 -4.05 -15.60
CA LYS A 243 -7.09 -4.58 -14.51
C LYS A 243 -6.73 -6.05 -14.30
N PHE A 244 -6.55 -6.41 -13.03
CA PHE A 244 -6.34 -7.78 -12.58
C PHE A 244 -7.70 -8.39 -12.22
N MET A 245 -8.09 -9.46 -12.89
CA MET A 245 -9.42 -10.12 -12.83
C MET A 245 -10.58 -9.29 -13.37
#